data_75d34b40d24ecf6e04d81232a774a891
#
_entry.id   75d34b40d24ecf6e04d81232a774a891
#
_cell.length_a   1.000
_cell.length_b   1.000
_cell.length_c   1.000
_cell.angle_alpha   90.00
_cell.angle_beta   90.00
_cell.angle_gamma   90.00
#
_symmetry.space_group_name_H-M   'P 1'
#
loop_
_entity.id
_entity.type
_entity.pdbx_description
1 polymer ?
#
loop_
_entity_poly.entity_id
_entity_poly.type
_entity_poly.pdbx_seq_one_letter_code
_entity_poly.pdbx_strand_id
1 'polypeptide(L)'
;REQLVSYALQFVGGPYRYGGSDPRTGTDCSGFTRYVYQHGLGISLSRSSGSQASQGTAISASQMQPGDLLFYGSGKSINHVAMYIGDGKIVHASTEATGIKVSNWNYKNPVKIVSVLG
;
A
#
# COMPACT_ATOMS: atom_id res chain seq x y z
N ARG A 1 -13.81 1.64 -4.66
CA ARG A 1 -12.54 0.87 -4.75
C ARG A 1 -11.82 1.10 -6.07
N GLU A 2 -12.53 1.09 -7.20
CA GLU A 2 -11.91 1.31 -8.51
C GLU A 2 -11.34 2.73 -8.63
N GLN A 3 -12.04 3.72 -8.10
CA GLN A 3 -11.58 5.11 -8.11
C GLN A 3 -10.32 5.27 -7.27
N LEU A 4 -10.25 4.58 -6.14
CA LEU A 4 -9.06 4.61 -5.28
C LEU A 4 -7.86 4.03 -6.00
N VAL A 5 -8.03 2.89 -6.67
CA VAL A 5 -6.98 2.24 -7.45
C VAL A 5 -6.53 3.13 -8.60
N SER A 6 -7.48 3.69 -9.35
CA SER A 6 -7.14 4.60 -10.46
C SER A 6 -6.33 5.80 -9.97
N TYR A 7 -6.71 6.35 -8.82
CA TYR A 7 -5.97 7.45 -8.22
C TYR A 7 -4.54 7.03 -7.86
N ALA A 8 -4.39 5.87 -7.22
CA ALA A 8 -3.07 5.35 -6.85
C ALA A 8 -2.19 5.11 -8.08
N LEU A 9 -2.75 4.59 -9.17
CA LEU A 9 -2.01 4.26 -10.38
C LEU A 9 -1.46 5.50 -11.11
N GLN A 10 -2.04 6.67 -10.88
CA GLN A 10 -1.50 7.92 -11.45
C GLN A 10 -0.08 8.21 -10.99
N PHE A 11 0.33 7.67 -9.85
CA PHE A 11 1.63 7.94 -9.25
C PHE A 11 2.70 6.93 -9.63
N VAL A 12 2.37 5.90 -10.42
CA VAL A 12 3.36 4.92 -10.88
C VAL A 12 4.46 5.65 -11.66
N GLY A 13 5.70 5.35 -11.32
CA GLY A 13 6.86 6.06 -11.86
C GLY A 13 7.34 7.20 -10.97
N GLY A 14 6.58 7.55 -9.94
CA GLY A 14 6.98 8.59 -8.99
C GLY A 14 8.14 8.14 -8.10
N PRO A 15 8.82 9.09 -7.47
CA PRO A 15 10.05 8.80 -6.73
C PRO A 15 9.78 8.21 -5.34
N TYR A 16 10.68 7.33 -4.90
CA TYR A 16 10.72 6.84 -3.52
C TYR A 16 11.66 7.72 -2.70
N ARG A 17 11.22 8.05 -1.48
CA ARG A 17 12.07 8.75 -0.52
C ARG A 17 11.74 8.27 0.89
N TYR A 18 12.74 7.75 1.60
CA TYR A 18 12.56 7.31 2.97
C TYR A 18 12.05 8.47 3.83
N GLY A 19 10.97 8.21 4.57
CA GLY A 19 10.32 9.24 5.39
C GLY A 19 9.47 10.24 4.62
N GLY A 20 9.44 10.17 3.29
CA GLY A 20 8.61 11.02 2.46
C GLY A 20 7.15 10.62 2.47
N SER A 21 6.26 11.56 2.19
CA SER A 21 4.81 11.32 2.23
C SER A 21 4.04 11.93 1.07
N ASP A 22 4.73 12.39 0.03
CA ASP A 22 4.11 12.93 -1.19
C ASP A 22 4.60 12.13 -2.39
N PRO A 23 3.73 11.39 -3.09
CA PRO A 23 4.16 10.52 -4.19
C PRO A 23 4.67 11.29 -5.42
N ARG A 24 4.50 12.61 -5.47
CA ARG A 24 5.00 13.44 -6.57
C ARG A 24 6.42 13.89 -6.35
N THR A 25 6.85 14.01 -5.09
CA THR A 25 8.18 14.51 -4.74
C THR A 25 9.05 13.48 -4.04
N GLY A 26 8.45 12.41 -3.55
CA GLY A 26 9.12 11.30 -2.87
C GLY A 26 8.32 10.81 -1.69
N THR A 27 8.04 9.51 -1.67
CA THR A 27 7.29 8.88 -0.59
C THR A 27 7.86 7.51 -0.28
N ASP A 28 7.74 7.09 0.98
CA ASP A 28 7.98 5.70 1.34
C ASP A 28 6.67 4.89 1.19
N CYS A 29 6.71 3.59 1.52
CA CYS A 29 5.57 2.70 1.28
C CYS A 29 4.33 3.12 2.06
N SER A 30 4.47 3.40 3.33
CA SER A 30 3.33 3.79 4.19
C SER A 30 2.87 5.22 3.93
N GLY A 31 3.79 6.10 3.57
CA GLY A 31 3.43 7.46 3.14
C GLY A 31 2.59 7.45 1.88
N PHE A 32 2.87 6.53 0.96
CA PHE A 32 2.11 6.39 -0.27
C PHE A 32 0.68 5.92 -0.01
N THR A 33 0.49 4.84 0.74
CA THR A 33 -0.86 4.34 1.04
C THR A 33 -1.65 5.36 1.86
N ARG A 34 -0.99 6.03 2.80
CA ARG A 34 -1.62 7.08 3.59
C ARG A 34 -2.10 8.24 2.71
N TYR A 35 -1.24 8.70 1.80
CA TYR A 35 -1.58 9.79 0.88
C TYR A 35 -2.77 9.41 -0.02
N VAL A 36 -2.73 8.22 -0.61
CA VAL A 36 -3.79 7.76 -1.52
C VAL A 36 -5.14 7.66 -0.80
N TYR A 37 -5.16 7.09 0.39
CA TYR A 37 -6.41 6.99 1.16
C TYR A 37 -6.92 8.36 1.60
N GLN A 38 -6.03 9.25 2.02
CA GLN A 38 -6.43 10.59 2.47
C GLN A 38 -7.00 11.42 1.33
N HIS A 39 -6.29 11.49 0.22
CA HIS A 39 -6.67 12.33 -0.91
C HIS A 39 -7.71 11.68 -1.82
N GLY A 40 -7.75 10.35 -1.86
CA GLY A 40 -8.72 9.63 -2.68
C GLY A 40 -10.07 9.45 -2.01
N LEU A 41 -10.08 9.22 -0.69
CA LEU A 41 -11.31 8.88 0.05
C LEU A 41 -11.52 9.71 1.32
N GLY A 42 -10.58 10.56 1.69
CA GLY A 42 -10.68 11.32 2.95
C GLY A 42 -10.49 10.44 4.20
N ILE A 43 -9.90 9.27 4.06
CA ILE A 43 -9.66 8.36 5.17
C ILE A 43 -8.23 8.52 5.66
N SER A 44 -8.08 8.78 6.97
CA SER A 44 -6.77 8.94 7.59
C SER A 44 -6.19 7.60 8.00
N LEU A 45 -5.05 7.23 7.43
CA LEU A 45 -4.27 6.08 7.87
C LEU A 45 -3.15 6.54 8.78
N SER A 46 -2.70 5.65 9.67
CA SER A 46 -1.53 5.90 10.50
C SER A 46 -0.28 6.06 9.62
N ARG A 47 0.76 6.68 10.17
CA ARG A 47 1.94 7.01 9.37
C ARG A 47 2.79 5.80 9.01
N SER A 48 2.92 4.82 9.90
CA SER A 48 3.82 3.67 9.68
C SER A 48 3.06 2.46 9.15
N SER A 49 3.77 1.58 8.43
CA SER A 49 3.18 0.34 7.94
C SER A 49 2.70 -0.56 9.09
N GLY A 50 3.47 -0.66 10.17
CA GLY A 50 3.07 -1.46 11.32
C GLY A 50 1.79 -0.97 11.96
N SER A 51 1.61 0.35 12.08
CA SER A 51 0.38 0.93 12.63
C SER A 51 -0.79 0.78 11.67
N GLN A 52 -0.57 0.93 10.37
CA GLN A 52 -1.63 0.72 9.37
C GLN A 52 -2.16 -0.72 9.41
N ALA A 53 -1.30 -1.69 9.71
CA ALA A 53 -1.70 -3.09 9.82
C ALA A 53 -2.71 -3.35 10.93
N SER A 54 -2.81 -2.46 11.89
CA SER A 54 -3.79 -2.55 12.99
C SER A 54 -5.10 -1.83 12.68
N GLN A 55 -5.19 -1.14 11.56
CA GLN A 55 -6.43 -0.47 11.14
C GLN A 55 -7.23 -1.42 10.23
N GLY A 56 -8.53 -1.43 10.39
CA GLY A 56 -9.40 -2.29 9.59
C GLY A 56 -9.43 -3.74 10.05
N THR A 57 -9.88 -4.62 9.19
CA THR A 57 -10.16 -6.02 9.49
C THR A 57 -9.19 -6.93 8.75
N ALA A 58 -8.56 -7.87 9.46
CA ALA A 58 -7.69 -8.87 8.83
C ALA A 58 -8.53 -9.81 7.95
N ILE A 59 -8.05 -10.06 6.74
CA ILE A 59 -8.71 -10.93 5.77
C ILE A 59 -7.71 -11.92 5.18
N SER A 60 -8.23 -12.95 4.52
CA SER A 60 -7.40 -13.91 3.79
C SER A 60 -7.12 -13.41 2.37
N ALA A 61 -6.12 -14.02 1.72
CA ALA A 61 -5.78 -13.68 0.34
C ALA A 61 -6.95 -13.90 -0.63
N SER A 62 -7.78 -14.91 -0.38
CA SER A 62 -8.94 -15.19 -1.22
C SER A 62 -10.03 -14.14 -1.11
N GLN A 63 -9.98 -13.29 -0.09
CA GLN A 63 -10.97 -12.23 0.15
C GLN A 63 -10.51 -10.87 -0.33
N MET A 64 -9.30 -10.76 -0.88
CA MET A 64 -8.75 -9.48 -1.31
C MET A 64 -9.61 -8.82 -2.38
N GLN A 65 -9.82 -7.52 -2.20
CA GLN A 65 -10.47 -6.66 -3.18
C GLN A 65 -9.59 -5.45 -3.45
N PRO A 66 -9.70 -4.83 -4.63
CA PRO A 66 -8.93 -3.62 -4.92
C PRO A 66 -9.07 -2.57 -3.82
N GLY A 67 -7.95 -2.00 -3.41
CA GLY A 67 -7.89 -1.05 -2.29
C GLY A 67 -7.45 -1.65 -0.97
N ASP A 68 -7.52 -2.97 -0.82
CA ASP A 68 -7.05 -3.61 0.41
C ASP A 68 -5.53 -3.49 0.54
N LEU A 69 -5.05 -3.54 1.78
CA LEU A 69 -3.63 -3.34 2.08
C LEU A 69 -2.96 -4.66 2.44
N LEU A 70 -1.79 -4.90 1.84
CA LEU A 70 -0.96 -6.07 2.13
C LEU A 70 0.30 -5.61 2.85
N PHE A 71 0.68 -6.34 3.88
CA PHE A 71 1.82 -6.00 4.73
C PHE A 71 2.87 -7.10 4.64
N TYR A 72 4.12 -6.70 4.47
CA TYR A 72 5.26 -7.59 4.28
C TYR A 72 6.30 -7.33 5.36
N GLY A 73 7.11 -8.35 5.64
CA GLY A 73 8.15 -8.23 6.64
C GLY A 73 8.75 -9.58 6.98
N SER A 74 9.42 -9.65 8.14
CA SER A 74 10.02 -10.88 8.67
C SER A 74 9.37 -11.24 10.00
N GLY A 75 8.85 -12.46 10.13
CA GLY A 75 8.22 -12.89 11.36
C GLY A 75 7.07 -11.99 11.76
N LYS A 76 7.19 -11.34 12.93
CA LYS A 76 6.17 -10.40 13.42
C LYS A 76 6.45 -8.95 13.04
N SER A 77 7.61 -8.69 12.41
CA SER A 77 7.98 -7.33 12.04
C SER A 77 7.43 -6.99 10.67
N ILE A 78 6.67 -5.89 10.58
CA ILE A 78 6.16 -5.36 9.33
C ILE A 78 7.03 -4.18 8.93
N ASN A 79 7.58 -4.22 7.71
CA ASN A 79 8.45 -3.16 7.20
C ASN A 79 8.02 -2.62 5.84
N HIS A 80 6.92 -3.14 5.27
CA HIS A 80 6.45 -2.70 3.96
C HIS A 80 4.94 -2.87 3.85
N VAL A 81 4.32 -2.00 3.07
CA VAL A 81 2.89 -2.05 2.78
C VAL A 81 2.66 -1.75 1.30
N ALA A 82 1.65 -2.41 0.72
CA ALA A 82 1.24 -2.22 -0.65
C ALA A 82 -0.29 -2.23 -0.75
N MET A 83 -0.80 -1.71 -1.85
CA MET A 83 -2.24 -1.68 -2.12
C MET A 83 -2.58 -2.68 -3.23
N TYR A 84 -3.57 -3.53 -2.99
CA TYR A 84 -4.07 -4.45 -4.00
C TYR A 84 -4.84 -3.69 -5.08
N ILE A 85 -4.55 -3.99 -6.34
CA ILE A 85 -5.22 -3.32 -7.47
C ILE A 85 -6.03 -4.26 -8.34
N GLY A 86 -6.16 -5.52 -7.92
CA GLY A 86 -6.85 -6.54 -8.69
C GLY A 86 -5.91 -7.37 -9.56
N ASP A 87 -6.41 -8.46 -10.11
CA ASP A 87 -5.68 -9.34 -11.03
C ASP A 87 -4.34 -9.83 -10.49
N GLY A 88 -4.26 -10.03 -9.18
CA GLY A 88 -3.05 -10.52 -8.55
C GLY A 88 -1.92 -9.49 -8.48
N LYS A 89 -2.22 -8.20 -8.61
CA LYS A 89 -1.22 -7.12 -8.64
C LYS A 89 -1.37 -6.18 -7.47
N ILE A 90 -0.24 -5.56 -7.12
CA ILE A 90 -0.18 -4.50 -6.10
C ILE A 90 0.51 -3.29 -6.69
N VAL A 91 0.20 -2.11 -6.13
CA VAL A 91 0.95 -0.88 -6.37
C VAL A 91 1.60 -0.47 -5.06
N HIS A 92 2.88 -0.10 -5.12
CA HIS A 92 3.63 0.26 -3.91
C HIS A 92 4.82 1.15 -4.22
N ALA A 93 5.20 1.96 -3.23
CA ALA A 93 6.48 2.67 -3.26
C ALA A 93 7.53 1.69 -2.76
N SER A 94 8.35 1.16 -3.67
CA SER A 94 9.19 -0.01 -3.41
C SER A 94 10.59 0.35 -2.90
N THR A 95 11.41 0.94 -3.76
CA THR A 95 12.78 1.32 -3.42
C THR A 95 13.17 2.62 -4.11
N GLU A 96 14.29 3.23 -3.69
CA GLU A 96 14.81 4.43 -4.35
C GLU A 96 15.14 4.18 -5.82
N ALA A 97 15.57 2.95 -6.14
CA ALA A 97 15.92 2.60 -7.51
C ALA A 97 14.70 2.44 -8.41
N THR A 98 13.57 1.98 -7.87
CA THR A 98 12.38 1.67 -8.66
C THR A 98 11.24 2.66 -8.48
N GLY A 99 11.19 3.38 -7.36
CA GLY A 99 10.09 4.28 -7.05
C GLY A 99 8.77 3.54 -6.85
N ILE A 100 7.69 4.18 -7.26
CA ILE A 100 6.35 3.62 -7.21
C ILE A 100 6.13 2.73 -8.42
N LYS A 101 5.75 1.48 -8.19
CA LYS A 101 5.65 0.47 -9.26
C LYS A 101 4.52 -0.51 -8.98
N VAL A 102 4.17 -1.28 -10.01
CA VAL A 102 3.26 -2.42 -9.92
C VAL A 102 4.09 -3.70 -9.84
N SER A 103 3.67 -4.62 -8.97
CA SER A 103 4.31 -5.93 -8.78
C SER A 103 3.24 -7.00 -8.60
N ASN A 104 3.63 -8.28 -8.62
CA ASN A 104 2.74 -9.35 -8.21
C ASN A 104 2.54 -9.29 -6.70
N TRP A 105 1.32 -9.55 -6.23
CA TRP A 105 1.02 -9.49 -4.79
C TRP A 105 1.88 -10.48 -3.98
N ASN A 106 2.23 -11.60 -4.57
CA ASN A 106 2.99 -12.66 -3.92
C ASN A 106 4.47 -12.67 -4.29
N TYR A 107 5.02 -11.55 -4.73
CA TYR A 107 6.47 -11.45 -4.95
C TYR A 107 7.25 -11.74 -3.66
N LYS A 108 6.60 -11.53 -2.52
CA LYS A 108 6.97 -12.05 -1.20
C LYS A 108 5.68 -12.52 -0.53
N ASN A 109 5.76 -13.39 0.45
CA ASN A 109 4.59 -13.80 1.20
C ASN A 109 4.18 -12.67 2.16
N PRO A 110 2.97 -12.12 2.03
CA PRO A 110 2.52 -11.12 2.99
C PRO A 110 2.31 -11.75 4.36
N VAL A 111 2.66 -10.99 5.41
CA VAL A 111 2.46 -11.44 6.79
C VAL A 111 1.06 -11.10 7.30
N LYS A 112 0.40 -10.15 6.64
CA LYS A 112 -0.97 -9.75 6.99
C LYS A 112 -1.63 -9.05 5.81
N ILE A 113 -2.94 -9.22 5.68
CA ILE A 113 -3.76 -8.52 4.69
C ILE A 113 -4.93 -7.90 5.44
N VAL A 114 -5.23 -6.64 5.16
CA VAL A 114 -6.24 -5.88 5.90
C VAL A 114 -7.19 -5.18 4.94
N SER A 115 -8.48 -5.26 5.24
CA SER A 115 -9.49 -4.43 4.59
C SER A 115 -9.80 -3.23 5.48
N VAL A 116 -9.48 -2.02 5.01
CA VAL A 116 -9.82 -0.77 5.69
C VAL A 116 -11.23 -0.33 5.33
N LEU A 117 -11.68 -0.70 4.14
CA LEU A 117 -12.96 -0.24 3.60
C LEU A 117 -14.15 -1.11 4.02
N GLY A 118 -13.88 -2.22 4.67
CA GLY A 118 -14.92 -3.13 5.15
C GLY A 118 -15.35 -4.20 4.18
#